data_9aaa21af098d7caed15a4915cc90570c
#
_entry.id   9aaa21af098d7caed15a4915cc90570c
#
_cell.length_a   1.000
_cell.length_b   1.000
_cell.length_c   1.000
_cell.angle_alpha   90.00
_cell.angle_beta   90.00
_cell.angle_gamma   90.00
#
_symmetry.space_group_name_H-M   'P 1'
#
loop_
_entity.id
_entity.type
_entity.pdbx_description
1 polymer ?
#
loop_
_entity_poly.entity_id
_entity_poly.type
_entity_poly.pdbx_seq_one_letter_code
_entity_poly.pdbx_strand_id
1 'polypeptide(L)'
;MSFYKEPTHYEKTALSDLQGAWTILRDTVVKNFGFPGSDKIIFHIDEAMSWECVRDLNRMYPLINLIHNLANQHEAPESIIELILEVRRNFEEVRAAFIKGETD
;
A
#
# COMPACT_ATOMS: atom_id res chain seq x y z
N MET A 1 -10.56 24.85 -16.62
CA MET A 1 -9.76 23.70 -17.06
C MET A 1 -9.04 23.07 -15.87
N SER A 2 -9.10 21.80 -15.83
CA SER A 2 -8.39 21.05 -14.80
C SER A 2 -6.91 20.97 -15.14
N PHE A 3 -6.03 21.20 -14.15
CA PHE A 3 -4.58 21.04 -14.33
C PHE A 3 -4.13 19.61 -14.15
N TYR A 4 -5.02 18.72 -13.81
CA TYR A 4 -4.74 17.33 -13.70
C TYR A 4 -5.84 16.55 -14.42
N LYS A 5 -5.46 15.42 -14.94
CA LYS A 5 -6.36 14.52 -15.63
C LYS A 5 -7.10 13.67 -14.62
N GLU A 6 -8.42 13.54 -14.76
CA GLU A 6 -9.15 12.61 -13.91
C GLU A 6 -8.71 11.17 -14.22
N PRO A 7 -8.59 10.33 -13.17
CA PRO A 7 -8.24 8.94 -13.39
C PRO A 7 -9.26 8.23 -14.27
N THR A 8 -8.79 7.34 -15.11
CA THR A 8 -9.65 6.47 -15.90
C THR A 8 -10.40 5.51 -14.97
N HIS A 9 -11.42 4.84 -15.50
CA HIS A 9 -12.13 3.82 -14.72
C HIS A 9 -11.17 2.73 -14.22
N TYR A 10 -10.22 2.31 -15.05
CA TYR A 10 -9.24 1.30 -14.68
C TYR A 10 -8.35 1.78 -13.53
N GLU A 11 -7.87 3.02 -13.61
CA GLU A 11 -7.06 3.63 -12.55
C GLU A 11 -7.81 3.75 -11.24
N LYS A 12 -9.08 4.17 -11.30
CA LYS A 12 -9.92 4.29 -10.10
C LYS A 12 -10.13 2.95 -9.43
N THR A 13 -10.33 1.89 -10.21
CA THR A 13 -10.50 0.54 -9.68
C THR A 13 -9.22 0.06 -9.02
N ALA A 14 -8.07 0.25 -9.68
CA ALA A 14 -6.78 -0.14 -9.13
C ALA A 14 -6.46 0.62 -7.84
N LEU A 15 -6.76 1.92 -7.79
CA LEU A 15 -6.57 2.73 -6.57
C LEU A 15 -7.47 2.26 -5.43
N SER A 16 -8.73 1.94 -5.71
CA SER A 16 -9.65 1.39 -4.71
C SER A 16 -9.14 0.06 -4.15
N ASP A 17 -8.64 -0.80 -5.02
CA ASP A 17 -8.10 -2.09 -4.61
C ASP A 17 -6.88 -1.91 -3.71
N LEU A 18 -6.00 -0.98 -4.06
CA LEU A 18 -4.82 -0.67 -3.25
C LEU A 18 -5.24 -0.12 -1.88
N GLN A 19 -6.17 0.82 -1.85
CA GLN A 19 -6.66 1.38 -0.61
C GLN A 19 -7.30 0.31 0.27
N GLY A 20 -8.07 -0.59 -0.33
CA GLY A 20 -8.67 -1.71 0.38
C GLY A 20 -7.61 -2.64 0.96
N ALA A 21 -6.56 -2.93 0.20
CA ALA A 21 -5.46 -3.77 0.66
C ALA A 21 -4.75 -3.16 1.86
N TRP A 22 -4.47 -1.86 1.84
CA TRP A 22 -3.88 -1.15 2.98
C TRP A 22 -4.78 -1.22 4.21
N THR A 23 -6.08 -1.02 4.03
CA THR A 23 -7.05 -1.04 5.12
C THR A 23 -7.10 -2.41 5.78
N ILE A 24 -7.15 -3.47 5.00
CA ILE A 24 -7.17 -4.84 5.51
C ILE A 24 -5.87 -5.15 6.25
N LEU A 25 -4.74 -4.75 5.70
CA LEU A 25 -3.45 -4.95 6.35
C LEU A 25 -3.40 -4.24 7.71
N ARG A 26 -3.80 -2.97 7.73
CA ARG A 26 -3.80 -2.18 8.96
C ARG A 26 -4.70 -2.81 10.03
N ASP A 27 -5.92 -3.18 9.66
CA ASP A 27 -6.86 -3.79 10.58
C ASP A 27 -6.32 -5.11 11.14
N THR A 28 -5.65 -5.89 10.31
CA THR A 28 -5.08 -7.18 10.73
C THR A 28 -3.92 -6.96 11.70
N VAL A 29 -3.07 -5.96 11.44
CA VAL A 29 -1.97 -5.63 12.35
C VAL A 29 -2.53 -5.15 13.70
N VAL A 30 -3.57 -4.33 13.69
CA VAL A 30 -4.22 -3.86 14.91
C VAL A 30 -4.78 -5.02 15.72
N LYS A 31 -5.45 -5.95 15.06
CA LYS A 31 -6.02 -7.13 15.73
C LYS A 31 -4.95 -8.03 16.35
N ASN A 32 -3.77 -8.07 15.78
CA ASN A 32 -2.66 -8.89 16.24
C ASN A 32 -1.57 -8.05 16.90
N PHE A 33 -1.90 -6.82 17.30
CA PHE A 33 -0.92 -5.89 17.85
C PHE A 33 -0.25 -6.49 19.09
N GLY A 34 1.03 -6.25 19.20
CA GLY A 34 1.83 -6.78 20.31
C GLY A 34 2.93 -7.74 19.86
N PHE A 35 2.91 -8.19 18.59
CA PHE A 35 4.07 -8.93 18.10
C PHE A 35 5.25 -7.96 17.91
N PRO A 36 6.50 -8.47 17.96
CA PRO A 36 7.66 -7.58 17.85
C PRO A 36 7.63 -6.74 16.57
N GLY A 37 7.82 -5.44 16.70
CA GLY A 37 7.84 -4.52 15.57
C GLY A 37 6.47 -4.07 15.08
N SER A 38 5.37 -4.51 15.70
CA SER A 38 4.04 -4.14 15.26
C SER A 38 3.80 -2.63 15.30
N ASP A 39 4.33 -1.94 16.29
CA ASP A 39 4.22 -0.48 16.41
C ASP A 39 4.90 0.24 15.24
N LYS A 40 6.07 -0.24 14.83
CA LYS A 40 6.80 0.32 13.68
C LYS A 40 6.06 0.04 12.38
N ILE A 41 5.52 -1.15 12.25
CA ILE A 41 4.76 -1.53 11.05
C ILE A 41 3.53 -0.65 10.91
N ILE A 42 2.77 -0.45 11.98
CA ILE A 42 1.58 0.43 11.98
C ILE A 42 1.97 1.86 11.61
N PHE A 43 3.06 2.37 12.16
CA PHE A 43 3.53 3.72 11.87
C PHE A 43 3.79 3.89 10.37
N HIS A 44 4.47 2.95 9.76
CA HIS A 44 4.80 3.04 8.33
C HIS A 44 3.59 2.75 7.43
N ILE A 45 2.64 1.93 7.89
CA ILE A 45 1.38 1.75 7.16
C ILE A 45 0.62 3.08 7.10
N ASP A 46 0.50 3.77 8.23
CA ASP A 46 -0.19 5.07 8.29
C ASP A 46 0.52 6.09 7.41
N GLU A 47 1.84 6.09 7.40
CA GLU A 47 2.63 6.95 6.53
C GLU A 47 2.35 6.65 5.05
N ALA A 48 2.36 5.38 4.68
CA ALA A 48 2.09 4.96 3.31
C ALA A 48 0.68 5.35 2.87
N MET A 49 -0.30 5.20 3.76
CA MET A 49 -1.68 5.58 3.46
C MET A 49 -1.82 7.09 3.27
N SER A 50 -1.00 7.89 3.96
CA SER A 50 -0.93 9.33 3.73
C SER A 50 -0.48 9.67 2.32
N TRP A 51 0.54 8.96 1.82
CA TRP A 51 1.02 9.17 0.45
C TRP A 51 0.01 8.70 -0.58
N GLU A 52 -0.74 7.66 -0.27
CA GLU A 52 -1.82 7.18 -1.14
C GLU A 52 -2.90 8.25 -1.30
N CYS A 53 -3.25 8.95 -0.22
CA CYS A 53 -4.24 10.04 -0.26
C CYS A 53 -3.85 11.15 -1.22
N VAL A 54 -2.57 11.46 -1.35
CA VAL A 54 -2.06 12.46 -2.29
C VAL A 54 -1.54 11.84 -3.58
N ARG A 55 -1.70 10.53 -3.73
CA ARG A 55 -1.31 9.76 -4.91
C ARG A 55 0.18 9.86 -5.23
N ASP A 56 1.01 9.93 -4.21
CA ASP A 56 2.46 9.94 -4.38
C ASP A 56 3.01 8.52 -4.30
N LEU A 57 2.91 7.80 -5.41
CA LEU A 57 3.33 6.41 -5.49
C LEU A 57 4.84 6.25 -5.31
N ASN A 58 5.62 7.25 -5.72
CA ASN A 58 7.07 7.20 -5.61
C ASN A 58 7.52 7.18 -4.14
N ARG A 59 6.81 7.90 -3.27
CA ARG A 59 7.12 7.90 -1.84
C ARG A 59 6.55 6.69 -1.12
N MET A 60 5.48 6.13 -1.65
CA MET A 60 4.87 4.93 -1.08
C MET A 60 5.75 3.69 -1.29
N TYR A 61 6.40 3.59 -2.44
CA TYR A 61 7.14 2.38 -2.83
C TYR A 61 8.20 1.97 -1.80
N PRO A 62 9.10 2.88 -1.33
CA PRO A 62 10.08 2.50 -0.32
C PRO A 62 9.45 2.02 0.99
N LEU A 63 8.26 2.54 1.33
CA LEU A 63 7.58 2.14 2.55
C LEU A 63 7.06 0.71 2.48
N ILE A 64 6.60 0.28 1.31
CA ILE A 64 6.18 -1.11 1.12
C ILE A 64 7.36 -2.04 1.38
N ASN A 65 8.53 -1.71 0.83
CA ASN A 65 9.73 -2.49 1.05
C ASN A 65 10.15 -2.50 2.52
N LEU A 66 10.10 -1.35 3.18
CA LEU A 66 10.44 -1.23 4.59
C LEU A 66 9.50 -2.06 5.46
N ILE A 67 8.20 -1.97 5.22
CA ILE A 67 7.20 -2.74 5.97
C ILE A 67 7.43 -4.24 5.79
N HIS A 68 7.70 -4.67 4.56
CA HIS A 68 7.96 -6.07 4.26
C HIS A 68 9.22 -6.56 4.99
N ASN A 69 10.29 -5.76 4.95
CA ASN A 69 11.53 -6.10 5.64
C ASN A 69 11.35 -6.18 7.15
N LEU A 70 10.60 -5.24 7.74
CA LEU A 70 10.30 -5.26 9.17
C LEU A 70 9.50 -6.50 9.55
N ALA A 71 8.51 -6.87 8.75
CA ALA A 71 7.70 -8.06 9.01
C ALA A 71 8.54 -9.32 8.99
N ASN A 72 9.44 -9.45 8.02
CA ASN A 72 10.35 -10.60 7.94
C ASN A 72 11.35 -10.62 9.07
N GLN A 73 11.92 -9.46 9.40
CA GLN A 73 12.93 -9.34 10.45
C GLN A 73 12.38 -9.71 11.82
N HIS A 74 11.15 -9.33 12.10
CA HIS A 74 10.50 -9.57 13.40
C HIS A 74 9.61 -10.81 13.41
N GLU A 75 9.67 -11.62 12.36
CA GLU A 75 8.89 -12.85 12.26
C GLU A 75 7.39 -12.60 12.49
N ALA A 76 6.84 -11.59 11.81
CA ALA A 76 5.42 -11.27 11.90
C ALA A 76 4.57 -12.49 11.50
N PRO A 77 3.31 -12.57 11.98
CA PRO A 77 2.42 -13.64 11.57
C PRO A 77 2.33 -13.75 10.04
N GLU A 78 2.26 -14.98 9.54
CA GLU A 78 2.25 -15.23 8.11
C GLU A 78 1.08 -14.53 7.41
N SER A 79 -0.06 -14.44 8.07
CA SER A 79 -1.22 -13.73 7.54
C SER A 79 -0.90 -12.26 7.24
N ILE A 80 -0.07 -11.63 8.06
CA ILE A 80 0.35 -10.25 7.85
C ILE A 80 1.31 -10.17 6.67
N ILE A 81 2.26 -11.09 6.58
CA ILE A 81 3.20 -11.14 5.45
C ILE A 81 2.45 -11.31 4.14
N GLU A 82 1.46 -12.19 4.09
CA GLU A 82 0.62 -12.39 2.91
C GLU A 82 -0.12 -11.13 2.51
N LEU A 83 -0.65 -10.38 3.49
CA LEU A 83 -1.33 -9.12 3.21
C LEU A 83 -0.38 -8.04 2.71
N ILE A 84 0.86 -8.05 3.17
CA ILE A 84 1.89 -7.13 2.64
C ILE A 84 2.17 -7.45 1.17
N LEU A 85 2.25 -8.72 0.82
CA LEU A 85 2.42 -9.13 -0.58
C LEU A 85 1.22 -8.72 -1.43
N GLU A 86 0.02 -8.79 -0.87
CA GLU A 86 -1.19 -8.32 -1.54
C GLU A 86 -1.15 -6.81 -1.82
N VAL A 87 -0.70 -6.02 -0.84
CA VAL A 87 -0.50 -4.58 -1.03
C VAL A 87 0.51 -4.34 -2.16
N ARG A 88 1.61 -5.07 -2.17
CA ARG A 88 2.64 -4.93 -3.20
C ARG A 88 2.06 -5.22 -4.58
N ARG A 89 1.27 -6.28 -4.71
CA ARG A 89 0.65 -6.64 -5.97
C ARG A 89 -0.31 -5.55 -6.44
N ASN A 90 -1.15 -5.05 -5.55
CA ASN A 90 -2.08 -3.96 -5.89
C ASN A 90 -1.33 -2.68 -6.26
N PHE A 91 -0.22 -2.41 -5.59
CA PHE A 91 0.63 -1.26 -5.92
C PHE A 91 1.16 -1.36 -7.35
N GLU A 92 1.64 -2.54 -7.75
CA GLU A 92 2.16 -2.72 -9.10
C GLU A 92 1.05 -2.56 -10.15
N GLU A 93 -0.17 -2.98 -9.84
CA GLU A 93 -1.31 -2.78 -10.73
C GLU A 93 -1.64 -1.29 -10.90
N VAL A 94 -1.62 -0.53 -9.80
CA VAL A 94 -1.85 0.93 -9.86
C VAL A 94 -0.78 1.59 -10.72
N ARG A 95 0.48 1.22 -10.47
CA ARG A 95 1.60 1.78 -11.20
C ARG A 95 1.48 1.50 -12.70
N ALA A 96 1.14 0.27 -13.07
CA ALA A 96 0.93 -0.11 -14.46
C ALA A 96 -0.25 0.66 -15.07
N ALA A 97 -1.33 0.86 -14.32
CA ALA A 97 -2.50 1.58 -14.79
C ALA A 97 -2.16 3.05 -15.10
N PHE A 98 -1.37 3.71 -14.22
CA PHE A 98 -0.97 5.10 -14.45
C PHE A 98 -0.01 5.23 -15.63
N ILE A 99 0.92 4.30 -15.77
CA ILE A 99 1.84 4.30 -16.93
C ILE A 99 1.03 4.14 -18.22
N LYS A 100 0.08 3.21 -18.24
CA LYS A 100 -0.77 2.98 -19.41
C LYS A 100 -1.61 4.22 -19.72
N GLY A 101 -2.16 4.87 -18.71
CA GLY A 101 -2.94 6.09 -18.87
C GLY A 101 -2.13 7.26 -19.45
N GLU A 102 -0.84 7.31 -19.12
CA GLU A 102 0.06 8.35 -19.65
C GLU A 102 0.36 8.16 -21.13
N THR A 103 0.35 6.93 -21.60
CA THR A 103 0.67 6.65 -23.02
C THR A 103 -0.53 6.77 -23.94
N ASP A 104 -1.71 6.80 -23.39
CA ASP A 104 -2.94 6.97 -24.17
C ASP A 104 -3.22 8.46 -24.36
#